data_4fddd93006574c1ffd4a683de6f60ee1
#
_entry.id   4fddd93006574c1ffd4a683de6f60ee1
#
_cell.length_a   1.000
_cell.length_b   1.000
_cell.length_c   1.000
_cell.angle_alpha   90.00
_cell.angle_beta   90.00
_cell.angle_gamma   90.00
#
_symmetry.space_group_name_H-M   'P 1'
#
loop_
_entity.id
_entity.type
_entity.pdbx_description
1 polymer ?
#
loop_
_entity_poly.entity_id
_entity_poly.type
_entity_poly.pdbx_seq_one_letter_code
_entity_poly.pdbx_strand_id
1 'polypeptide(L)'
;MYFGLSEDQLFFQENVSRFLEDHASLDVIKKITEGEGQNLQKEINSGLVNLGINGLLVPEEYGGLGLDLLFAAAVSQSLGENVAPFSFLGPYVMAPIALSHGSSNEQKRKYLSDIAENKIKFAIGFTEFIAARNGSGVTFKNNKVNGRLMFVLDIEGATHLLLADESGCIGIVDLADKNIEIVKLTTVDKTRSYSE
;
A
#
# COMPACT_ATOMS: atom_id res chain seq x y z
N MET A 1 -17.20 -27.24 10.46
CA MET A 1 -16.46 -26.36 9.55
C MET A 1 -15.71 -25.38 10.44
N TYR A 2 -14.38 -25.31 10.35
CA TYR A 2 -13.56 -24.40 11.14
C TYR A 2 -13.49 -23.06 10.40
N PHE A 3 -13.81 -21.97 11.07
CA PHE A 3 -13.82 -20.62 10.49
C PHE A 3 -12.68 -19.73 11.01
N GLY A 4 -11.71 -20.29 11.71
CA GLY A 4 -10.53 -19.56 12.18
C GLY A 4 -9.39 -19.53 11.16
N LEU A 5 -8.35 -18.78 11.48
CA LEU A 5 -7.11 -18.76 10.73
C LEU A 5 -6.40 -20.12 10.80
N SER A 6 -5.66 -20.50 9.75
CA SER A 6 -4.79 -21.68 9.78
C SER A 6 -3.60 -21.48 10.73
N GLU A 7 -2.89 -22.56 11.06
CA GLU A 7 -1.69 -22.48 11.91
C GLU A 7 -0.63 -21.56 11.29
N ASP A 8 -0.44 -21.63 9.97
CA ASP A 8 0.52 -20.76 9.26
C ASP A 8 0.10 -19.28 9.29
N GLN A 9 -1.20 -19.01 9.12
CA GLN A 9 -1.73 -17.64 9.21
C GLN A 9 -1.57 -17.07 10.62
N LEU A 10 -1.87 -17.87 11.65
CA LEU A 10 -1.67 -17.50 13.05
C LEU A 10 -0.19 -17.24 13.35
N PHE A 11 0.69 -18.14 12.92
CA PHE A 11 2.13 -17.99 13.12
C PHE A 11 2.66 -16.70 12.46
N PHE A 12 2.21 -16.39 11.24
CA PHE A 12 2.60 -15.16 10.56
C PHE A 12 2.07 -13.92 11.30
N GLN A 13 0.80 -13.95 11.70
CA GLN A 13 0.16 -12.90 12.49
C GLN A 13 0.90 -12.63 13.81
N GLU A 14 1.25 -13.70 14.56
CA GLU A 14 1.98 -13.59 15.83
C GLU A 14 3.37 -12.98 15.65
N ASN A 15 4.10 -13.32 14.56
CA ASN A 15 5.40 -12.73 14.28
C ASN A 15 5.30 -11.21 14.01
N VAL A 16 4.29 -10.80 13.24
CA VAL A 16 4.03 -9.37 12.99
C VAL A 16 3.64 -8.66 14.27
N SER A 17 2.74 -9.23 15.07
CA SER A 17 2.30 -8.64 16.36
C SER A 17 3.48 -8.48 17.32
N ARG A 18 4.29 -9.52 17.49
CA ARG A 18 5.47 -9.48 18.37
C ARG A 18 6.47 -8.41 17.92
N PHE A 19 6.75 -8.33 16.63
CA PHE A 19 7.62 -7.28 16.10
C PHE A 19 7.09 -5.88 16.42
N LEU A 20 5.78 -5.66 16.26
CA LEU A 20 5.16 -4.36 16.55
C LEU A 20 5.14 -4.05 18.05
N GLU A 21 4.85 -5.02 18.91
CA GLU A 21 4.93 -4.86 20.36
C GLU A 21 6.32 -4.40 20.82
N ASP A 22 7.38 -4.96 20.20
CA ASP A 22 8.76 -4.64 20.55
C ASP A 22 9.23 -3.27 20.01
N HIS A 23 8.70 -2.82 18.85
CA HIS A 23 9.26 -1.67 18.13
C HIS A 23 8.28 -0.49 17.95
N ALA A 24 6.98 -0.71 18.08
CA ALA A 24 5.92 0.25 17.81
C ALA A 24 5.07 0.56 19.06
N SER A 25 5.73 0.83 20.21
CA SER A 25 5.00 1.26 21.40
C SER A 25 4.22 2.56 21.16
N LEU A 26 3.18 2.83 21.94
CA LEU A 26 2.37 4.04 21.82
C LEU A 26 3.21 5.32 21.89
N ASP A 27 4.28 5.34 22.69
CA ASP A 27 5.19 6.49 22.77
C ASP A 27 5.99 6.69 21.48
N VAL A 28 6.41 5.59 20.84
CA VAL A 28 7.07 5.61 19.52
C VAL A 28 6.12 6.13 18.46
N ILE A 29 4.88 5.61 18.42
CA ILE A 29 3.85 6.03 17.47
C ILE A 29 3.53 7.52 17.64
N LYS A 30 3.39 7.99 18.87
CA LYS A 30 3.16 9.40 19.18
C LYS A 30 4.29 10.29 18.62
N LYS A 31 5.54 9.95 18.83
CA LYS A 31 6.69 10.68 18.25
C LYS A 31 6.63 10.72 16.74
N ILE A 32 6.29 9.60 16.09
CA ILE A 32 6.15 9.53 14.62
C ILE A 32 5.04 10.48 14.15
N THR A 33 3.86 10.45 14.78
CA THR A 33 2.73 11.31 14.40
C THR A 33 2.95 12.80 14.68
N GLU A 34 3.84 13.13 15.61
CA GLU A 34 4.28 14.50 15.92
C GLU A 34 5.40 14.97 14.98
N GLY A 35 5.93 14.09 14.11
CA GLY A 35 6.98 14.41 13.14
C GLY A 35 8.42 14.27 13.67
N GLU A 36 8.58 13.79 14.89
CA GLU A 36 9.89 13.65 15.56
C GLU A 36 10.51 12.25 15.38
N GLY A 37 9.74 11.29 14.85
CA GLY A 37 10.09 9.87 14.82
C GLY A 37 10.46 9.31 13.44
N GLN A 38 11.00 10.09 12.50
CA GLN A 38 11.26 9.63 11.12
C GLN A 38 12.20 8.40 11.04
N ASN A 39 13.22 8.32 11.89
CA ASN A 39 14.10 7.15 11.92
C ASN A 39 13.39 5.93 12.50
N LEU A 40 12.59 6.11 13.55
CA LEU A 40 11.78 5.03 14.13
C LEU A 40 10.77 4.48 13.13
N GLN A 41 10.12 5.35 12.36
CA GLN A 41 9.22 4.92 11.28
C GLN A 41 9.96 4.12 10.20
N LYS A 42 11.17 4.52 9.82
CA LYS A 42 11.99 3.76 8.87
C LYS A 42 12.39 2.39 9.42
N GLU A 43 12.73 2.31 10.69
CA GLU A 43 13.07 1.04 11.36
C GLU A 43 11.87 0.09 11.38
N ILE A 44 10.69 0.58 11.77
CA ILE A 44 9.46 -0.20 11.74
C ILE A 44 9.14 -0.67 10.31
N ASN A 45 9.21 0.23 9.33
CA ASN A 45 8.94 -0.11 7.94
C ASN A 45 9.92 -1.17 7.41
N SER A 46 11.21 -1.02 7.70
CA SER A 46 12.23 -1.98 7.28
C SER A 46 12.06 -3.34 7.96
N GLY A 47 11.72 -3.36 9.24
CA GLY A 47 11.46 -4.59 9.97
C GLY A 47 10.24 -5.36 9.43
N LEU A 48 9.15 -4.67 9.14
CA LEU A 48 7.97 -5.28 8.54
C LEU A 48 8.24 -5.81 7.12
N VAL A 49 9.02 -5.09 6.32
CA VAL A 49 9.49 -5.56 5.01
C VAL A 49 10.36 -6.81 5.15
N ASN A 50 11.26 -6.86 6.13
CA ASN A 50 12.11 -8.03 6.40
C ASN A 50 11.30 -9.28 6.82
N LEU A 51 10.09 -9.09 7.36
CA LEU A 51 9.13 -10.17 7.60
C LEU A 51 8.41 -10.63 6.32
N GLY A 52 8.67 -10.01 5.16
CA GLY A 52 8.10 -10.39 3.87
C GLY A 52 6.73 -9.78 3.56
N ILE A 53 6.29 -8.77 4.32
CA ILE A 53 4.95 -8.18 4.16
C ILE A 53 4.77 -7.56 2.76
N ASN A 54 5.81 -7.00 2.17
CA ASN A 54 5.79 -6.42 0.84
C ASN A 54 5.57 -7.45 -0.28
N GLY A 55 6.03 -8.68 -0.11
CA GLY A 55 5.87 -9.78 -1.05
C GLY A 55 4.68 -10.69 -0.79
N LEU A 56 3.87 -10.42 0.23
CA LEU A 56 2.84 -11.31 0.75
C LEU A 56 1.91 -11.86 -0.34
N LEU A 57 1.32 -10.97 -1.14
CA LEU A 57 0.36 -11.30 -2.20
C LEU A 57 1.00 -11.34 -3.60
N VAL A 58 2.29 -11.09 -3.70
CA VAL A 58 3.00 -11.21 -4.98
C VAL A 58 3.22 -12.69 -5.27
N PRO A 59 2.86 -13.20 -6.49
CA PRO A 59 3.10 -14.59 -6.84
C PRO A 59 4.58 -14.98 -6.75
N GLU A 60 4.87 -16.24 -6.40
CA GLU A 60 6.22 -16.78 -6.26
C GLU A 60 7.06 -16.62 -7.53
N GLU A 61 6.45 -16.75 -8.71
CA GLU A 61 7.12 -16.55 -10.02
C GLU A 61 7.70 -15.14 -10.21
N TYR A 62 7.25 -14.15 -9.41
CA TYR A 62 7.77 -12.77 -9.38
C TYR A 62 8.56 -12.46 -8.10
N GLY A 63 8.94 -13.49 -7.33
CA GLY A 63 9.77 -13.36 -6.14
C GLY A 63 9.00 -13.03 -4.85
N GLY A 64 7.68 -13.12 -4.85
CA GLY A 64 6.84 -12.97 -3.68
C GLY A 64 6.61 -14.26 -2.90
N LEU A 65 5.73 -14.20 -1.90
CA LEU A 65 5.35 -15.35 -1.08
C LEU A 65 4.12 -16.11 -1.63
N GLY A 66 3.38 -15.52 -2.57
CA GLY A 66 2.22 -16.15 -3.20
C GLY A 66 1.08 -16.51 -2.24
N LEU A 67 0.98 -15.82 -1.09
CA LEU A 67 -0.01 -16.11 -0.07
C LEU A 67 -1.38 -15.50 -0.43
N ASP A 68 -2.41 -15.90 0.28
CA ASP A 68 -3.79 -15.48 0.02
C ASP A 68 -4.23 -14.23 0.83
N LEU A 69 -5.43 -13.75 0.54
CA LEU A 69 -6.02 -12.58 1.22
C LEU A 69 -6.25 -12.81 2.72
N LEU A 70 -6.35 -14.04 3.22
CA LEU A 70 -6.51 -14.29 4.64
C LEU A 70 -5.23 -13.97 5.42
N PHE A 71 -4.06 -14.22 4.82
CA PHE A 71 -2.79 -13.73 5.39
C PHE A 71 -2.75 -12.20 5.45
N ALA A 72 -3.18 -11.51 4.37
CA ALA A 72 -3.24 -10.06 4.38
C ALA A 72 -4.24 -9.52 5.41
N ALA A 73 -5.36 -10.20 5.63
CA ALA A 73 -6.33 -9.85 6.68
C ALA A 73 -5.72 -10.02 8.09
N ALA A 74 -5.02 -11.12 8.34
CA ALA A 74 -4.32 -11.38 9.59
C ALA A 74 -3.25 -10.31 9.88
N VAL A 75 -2.45 -9.93 8.88
CA VAL A 75 -1.48 -8.83 8.96
C VAL A 75 -2.19 -7.50 9.25
N SER A 76 -3.28 -7.21 8.52
CA SER A 76 -4.06 -5.97 8.74
C SER A 76 -4.58 -5.87 10.16
N GLN A 77 -5.01 -6.99 10.75
CA GLN A 77 -5.46 -7.04 12.14
C GLN A 77 -4.31 -6.66 13.09
N SER A 78 -3.13 -7.28 12.95
CA SER A 78 -1.95 -6.96 13.78
C SER A 78 -1.53 -5.51 13.65
N LEU A 79 -1.51 -4.97 12.42
CA LEU A 79 -1.19 -3.56 12.17
C LEU A 79 -2.20 -2.62 12.86
N GLY A 80 -3.51 -2.97 12.80
CA GLY A 80 -4.57 -2.19 13.43
C GLY A 80 -4.53 -2.24 14.96
N GLU A 81 -4.36 -3.40 15.54
CA GLU A 81 -4.26 -3.60 17.00
C GLU A 81 -3.10 -2.81 17.62
N ASN A 82 -1.99 -2.69 16.88
CA ASN A 82 -0.82 -1.94 17.31
C ASN A 82 -0.77 -0.50 16.79
N VAL A 83 -1.81 -0.01 16.12
CA VAL A 83 -1.88 1.34 15.53
C VAL A 83 -0.63 1.64 14.67
N ALA A 84 -0.13 0.65 13.96
CA ALA A 84 1.15 0.73 13.27
C ALA A 84 1.14 1.80 12.15
N PRO A 85 2.10 2.74 12.12
CA PRO A 85 2.20 3.77 11.09
C PRO A 85 2.83 3.19 9.82
N PHE A 86 2.16 2.22 9.20
CA PHE A 86 2.65 1.48 8.07
C PHE A 86 1.62 1.46 6.92
N SER A 87 2.06 1.93 5.77
CA SER A 87 1.26 1.87 4.54
C SER A 87 1.22 0.42 4.04
N PHE A 88 0.09 -0.24 4.16
CA PHE A 88 -0.05 -1.66 3.83
C PHE A 88 -1.07 -1.92 2.73
N LEU A 89 -2.28 -1.35 2.88
CA LEU A 89 -3.41 -1.70 2.02
C LEU A 89 -3.16 -1.34 0.55
N GLY A 90 -2.71 -0.13 0.29
CA GLY A 90 -2.45 0.34 -1.08
C GLY A 90 -1.31 -0.44 -1.74
N PRO A 91 -0.08 -0.34 -1.23
CA PRO A 91 1.10 -0.87 -1.90
C PRO A 91 1.20 -2.39 -1.89
N TYR A 92 0.72 -3.07 -0.84
CA TYR A 92 1.00 -4.50 -0.64
C TYR A 92 -0.24 -5.40 -0.70
N VAL A 93 -1.43 -4.82 -0.84
CA VAL A 93 -2.68 -5.58 -1.08
C VAL A 93 -3.31 -5.18 -2.42
N MET A 94 -3.70 -3.92 -2.57
CA MET A 94 -4.44 -3.47 -3.75
C MET A 94 -3.59 -3.50 -5.02
N ALA A 95 -2.36 -2.99 -4.96
CA ALA A 95 -1.48 -2.95 -6.13
C ALA A 95 -1.11 -4.35 -6.63
N PRO A 96 -0.63 -5.32 -5.81
CA PRO A 96 -0.35 -6.67 -6.27
C PRO A 96 -1.56 -7.37 -6.89
N ILE A 97 -2.75 -7.22 -6.31
CA ILE A 97 -3.99 -7.82 -6.84
C ILE A 97 -4.33 -7.21 -8.21
N ALA A 98 -4.35 -5.89 -8.31
CA ALA A 98 -4.67 -5.21 -9.56
C ALA A 98 -3.68 -5.56 -10.68
N LEU A 99 -2.38 -5.59 -10.36
CA LEU A 99 -1.32 -5.96 -11.30
C LEU A 99 -1.42 -7.43 -11.72
N SER A 100 -1.68 -8.33 -10.79
CA SER A 100 -1.77 -9.77 -11.09
C SER A 100 -2.94 -10.09 -12.03
N HIS A 101 -4.04 -9.36 -11.94
CA HIS A 101 -5.24 -9.63 -12.73
C HIS A 101 -5.40 -8.72 -13.95
N GLY A 102 -4.93 -7.47 -13.90
CA GLY A 102 -5.23 -6.44 -14.89
C GLY A 102 -4.07 -6.05 -15.81
N SER A 103 -2.84 -6.50 -15.57
CA SER A 103 -1.69 -6.05 -16.33
C SER A 103 -1.15 -7.08 -17.33
N SER A 104 -0.37 -6.62 -18.33
CA SER A 104 0.33 -7.49 -19.25
C SER A 104 1.44 -8.30 -18.56
N ASN A 105 1.89 -9.39 -19.18
CA ASN A 105 2.97 -10.21 -18.62
C ASN A 105 4.28 -9.41 -18.42
N GLU A 106 4.55 -8.45 -19.28
CA GLU A 106 5.71 -7.56 -19.15
C GLU A 106 5.59 -6.66 -17.93
N GLN A 107 4.41 -6.04 -17.74
CA GLN A 107 4.11 -5.21 -16.57
C GLN A 107 4.15 -6.02 -15.27
N LYS A 108 3.59 -7.25 -15.26
CA LYS A 108 3.66 -8.15 -14.12
C LYS A 108 5.11 -8.43 -13.71
N ARG A 109 5.95 -8.85 -14.65
CA ARG A 109 7.36 -9.14 -14.38
C ARG A 109 8.10 -7.93 -13.82
N LYS A 110 7.83 -6.73 -14.35
CA LYS A 110 8.46 -5.50 -13.87
C LYS A 110 7.95 -5.12 -12.49
N TYR A 111 6.65 -4.81 -12.38
CA TYR A 111 6.12 -4.17 -11.19
C TYR A 111 5.95 -5.12 -10.01
N LEU A 112 5.53 -6.38 -10.22
CA LEU A 112 5.38 -7.34 -9.12
C LEU A 112 6.74 -7.73 -8.53
N SER A 113 7.77 -7.94 -9.37
CA SER A 113 9.13 -8.21 -8.88
C SER A 113 9.69 -7.01 -8.12
N ASP A 114 9.50 -5.79 -8.65
CA ASP A 114 9.97 -4.59 -7.97
C ASP A 114 9.25 -4.33 -6.63
N ILE A 115 7.96 -4.71 -6.49
CA ILE A 115 7.24 -4.71 -5.19
C ILE A 115 7.86 -5.73 -4.24
N ALA A 116 8.05 -6.98 -4.69
CA ALA A 116 8.63 -8.05 -3.88
C ALA A 116 10.04 -7.71 -3.37
N GLU A 117 10.83 -7.02 -4.17
CA GLU A 117 12.17 -6.55 -3.83
C GLU A 117 12.16 -5.21 -3.06
N ASN A 118 10.98 -4.66 -2.75
CA ASN A 118 10.81 -3.35 -2.10
C ASN A 118 11.52 -2.18 -2.83
N LYS A 119 11.66 -2.28 -4.16
CA LYS A 119 12.21 -1.21 -5.00
C LYS A 119 11.22 -0.12 -5.31
N ILE A 120 9.94 -0.49 -5.43
CA ILE A 120 8.85 0.43 -5.70
C ILE A 120 7.72 0.25 -4.68
N LYS A 121 6.99 1.33 -4.48
CA LYS A 121 5.80 1.38 -3.63
C LYS A 121 4.70 2.12 -4.37
N PHE A 122 3.49 1.58 -4.36
CA PHE A 122 2.34 2.17 -5.01
C PHE A 122 1.47 2.97 -4.04
N ALA A 123 1.08 4.17 -4.45
CA ALA A 123 -0.09 4.85 -3.95
C ALA A 123 -1.32 4.45 -4.76
N ILE A 124 -2.52 4.61 -4.22
CA ILE A 124 -3.78 4.20 -4.86
C ILE A 124 -4.73 5.38 -5.00
N GLY A 125 -5.15 5.65 -6.24
CA GLY A 125 -6.11 6.71 -6.58
C GLY A 125 -7.36 6.14 -7.27
N PHE A 126 -8.26 5.52 -6.50
CA PHE A 126 -9.50 4.90 -7.00
C PHE A 126 -10.76 5.63 -6.51
N THR A 127 -10.62 6.76 -5.84
CA THR A 127 -11.72 7.42 -5.15
C THR A 127 -12.82 7.86 -6.11
N GLU A 128 -12.45 8.34 -7.29
CA GLU A 128 -13.40 8.79 -8.32
C GLU A 128 -14.09 7.61 -9.00
N PHE A 129 -13.38 6.52 -9.22
CA PHE A 129 -13.95 5.28 -9.80
C PHE A 129 -15.11 4.75 -8.96
N ILE A 130 -15.03 4.87 -7.63
CA ILE A 130 -16.12 4.45 -6.73
C ILE A 130 -17.17 5.54 -6.52
N ALA A 131 -17.22 6.54 -7.39
CA ALA A 131 -18.20 7.62 -7.40
C ALA A 131 -18.25 8.46 -6.12
N ALA A 132 -17.11 8.62 -5.44
CA ALA A 132 -17.05 9.34 -4.18
C ALA A 132 -17.31 10.85 -4.35
N ARG A 133 -17.06 11.42 -5.54
CA ARG A 133 -17.36 12.83 -5.86
C ARG A 133 -17.62 13.08 -7.33
N ASN A 134 -18.64 13.91 -7.61
CA ASN A 134 -18.93 14.38 -8.95
C ASN A 134 -17.96 15.48 -9.37
N GLY A 135 -17.46 15.44 -10.59
CA GLY A 135 -16.66 16.51 -11.21
C GLY A 135 -15.17 16.48 -10.87
N SER A 136 -14.71 15.51 -10.14
CA SER A 136 -13.30 15.17 -10.02
C SER A 136 -13.06 13.83 -10.71
N GLY A 137 -11.83 13.54 -11.05
CA GLY A 137 -11.45 12.30 -11.68
C GLY A 137 -10.41 12.50 -12.76
N VAL A 138 -9.94 11.40 -13.29
CA VAL A 138 -8.93 11.38 -14.35
C VAL A 138 -9.50 10.80 -15.63
N THR A 139 -8.90 11.18 -16.74
CA THR A 139 -9.19 10.63 -18.06
C THR A 139 -7.91 10.14 -18.72
N PHE A 140 -7.98 8.99 -19.37
CA PHE A 140 -6.89 8.47 -20.18
C PHE A 140 -7.10 8.84 -21.65
N LYS A 141 -6.13 9.53 -22.25
CA LYS A 141 -6.13 9.88 -23.66
C LYS A 141 -4.72 9.87 -24.23
N ASN A 142 -4.50 9.12 -25.31
CA ASN A 142 -3.20 9.05 -26.01
C ASN A 142 -2.03 8.71 -25.06
N ASN A 143 -2.16 7.71 -24.23
CA ASN A 143 -1.19 7.34 -23.19
C ASN A 143 -0.84 8.45 -22.18
N LYS A 144 -1.72 9.40 -22.00
CA LYS A 144 -1.59 10.47 -21.00
C LYS A 144 -2.77 10.42 -20.05
N VAL A 145 -2.49 10.77 -18.79
CA VAL A 145 -3.49 10.96 -17.75
C VAL A 145 -3.68 12.46 -17.55
N ASN A 146 -4.92 12.91 -17.48
CA ASN A 146 -5.27 14.28 -17.13
C ASN A 146 -6.43 14.26 -16.16
N GLY A 147 -6.37 15.12 -15.16
CA GLY A 147 -7.41 15.28 -14.17
C GLY A 147 -6.86 15.46 -12.77
N ARG A 148 -7.71 15.26 -11.80
CA ARG A 148 -7.41 15.45 -10.38
C ARG A 148 -7.96 14.27 -9.60
N LEU A 149 -7.12 13.68 -8.78
CA LEU A 149 -7.51 12.64 -7.83
C LEU A 149 -7.62 13.25 -6.43
N MET A 150 -8.53 12.74 -5.63
CA MET A 150 -8.68 13.15 -4.23
C MET A 150 -8.54 11.92 -3.32
N PHE A 151 -8.01 12.13 -2.13
CA PHE A 151 -7.83 11.07 -1.13
C PHE A 151 -6.98 9.89 -1.64
N VAL A 152 -5.91 10.20 -2.36
CA VAL A 152 -4.93 9.18 -2.78
C VAL A 152 -4.34 8.50 -1.54
N LEU A 153 -4.53 7.19 -1.48
CA LEU A 153 -4.14 6.37 -0.34
C LEU A 153 -2.65 6.03 -0.38
N ASP A 154 -1.99 6.05 0.77
CA ASP A 154 -0.61 5.58 0.98
C ASP A 154 0.44 6.30 0.11
N ILE A 155 0.28 7.61 -0.08
CA ILE A 155 1.19 8.42 -0.92
C ILE A 155 2.59 8.56 -0.33
N GLU A 156 2.75 8.47 0.99
CA GLU A 156 4.04 8.68 1.63
C GLU A 156 5.05 7.59 1.28
N GLY A 157 6.17 8.02 0.69
CA GLY A 157 7.20 7.10 0.20
C GLY A 157 6.80 6.29 -1.04
N ALA A 158 5.65 6.56 -1.65
CA ALA A 158 5.28 5.95 -2.91
C ALA A 158 6.15 6.48 -4.06
N THR A 159 6.48 5.61 -5.00
CA THR A 159 7.21 5.93 -6.24
C THR A 159 6.29 5.94 -7.44
N HIS A 160 5.20 5.19 -7.36
CA HIS A 160 4.22 5.03 -8.44
C HIS A 160 2.81 5.22 -7.90
N LEU A 161 1.92 5.64 -8.79
CA LEU A 161 0.50 5.76 -8.52
C LEU A 161 -0.27 4.79 -9.41
N LEU A 162 -1.08 3.94 -8.80
CA LEU A 162 -2.07 3.13 -9.49
C LEU A 162 -3.42 3.86 -9.38
N LEU A 163 -4.02 4.17 -10.50
CA LEU A 163 -5.24 4.97 -10.56
C LEU A 163 -6.26 4.41 -11.53
N ALA A 164 -7.52 4.73 -11.33
CA ALA A 164 -8.61 4.33 -12.23
C ALA A 164 -9.43 5.54 -12.67
N ASP A 165 -9.88 5.53 -13.93
CA ASP A 165 -10.88 6.47 -14.41
C ASP A 165 -12.32 5.96 -14.18
N GLU A 166 -13.32 6.78 -14.51
CA GLU A 166 -14.73 6.42 -14.36
C GLU A 166 -15.15 5.19 -15.17
N SER A 167 -14.43 4.87 -16.25
CA SER A 167 -14.70 3.68 -17.08
C SER A 167 -14.14 2.39 -16.48
N GLY A 168 -13.34 2.48 -15.41
CA GLY A 168 -12.64 1.35 -14.82
C GLY A 168 -11.31 1.02 -15.51
N CYS A 169 -10.85 1.88 -16.41
CA CYS A 169 -9.50 1.76 -16.95
C CYS A 169 -8.48 2.08 -15.88
N ILE A 170 -7.52 1.18 -15.66
CA ILE A 170 -6.47 1.34 -14.65
C ILE A 170 -5.17 1.76 -15.33
N GLY A 171 -4.53 2.78 -14.78
CA GLY A 171 -3.23 3.28 -15.23
C GLY A 171 -2.18 3.27 -14.15
N ILE A 172 -0.93 3.26 -14.57
CA ILE A 172 0.25 3.39 -13.71
C ILE A 172 0.97 4.68 -14.10
N VAL A 173 1.26 5.50 -13.10
CA VAL A 173 1.97 6.76 -13.27
C VAL A 173 3.19 6.77 -12.36
N ASP A 174 4.34 7.22 -12.90
CA ASP A 174 5.56 7.46 -12.13
C ASP A 174 5.41 8.83 -11.42
N LEU A 175 5.50 8.84 -10.10
CA LEU A 175 5.38 10.05 -9.29
C LEU A 175 6.58 11.00 -9.41
N ALA A 176 7.66 10.59 -10.07
CA ALA A 176 8.76 11.47 -10.41
C ALA A 176 8.47 12.36 -11.64
N ASP A 177 7.33 12.19 -12.33
CA ASP A 177 6.95 13.06 -13.46
C ASP A 177 6.69 14.49 -12.96
N LYS A 178 7.34 15.45 -13.59
CA LYS A 178 7.30 16.89 -13.24
C LYS A 178 5.92 17.54 -13.45
N ASN A 179 5.02 16.88 -14.17
CA ASN A 179 3.67 17.37 -14.41
C ASN A 179 2.67 16.94 -13.34
N ILE A 180 3.14 16.26 -12.30
CA ILE A 180 2.32 15.82 -11.17
C ILE A 180 2.51 16.80 -10.01
N GLU A 181 1.41 17.31 -9.50
CA GLU A 181 1.37 18.07 -8.25
C GLU A 181 0.74 17.21 -7.16
N ILE A 182 1.39 17.11 -6.01
CA ILE A 182 0.92 16.34 -4.87
C ILE A 182 0.64 17.31 -3.72
N VAL A 183 -0.63 17.39 -3.32
CA VAL A 183 -1.07 18.21 -2.20
C VAL A 183 -1.36 17.31 -1.01
N LYS A 184 -0.57 17.41 0.05
CA LYS A 184 -0.76 16.64 1.29
C LYS A 184 -2.02 17.10 2.01
N LEU A 185 -2.89 16.15 2.34
CA LEU A 185 -4.09 16.43 3.12
C LEU A 185 -3.80 16.29 4.62
N THR A 186 -4.36 17.23 5.41
CA THR A 186 -4.36 17.11 6.86
C THR A 186 -5.59 16.31 7.29
N THR A 187 -5.36 15.15 7.86
CA THR A 187 -6.43 14.26 8.34
C THR A 187 -6.37 14.07 9.85
N VAL A 188 -7.47 13.61 10.44
CA VAL A 188 -7.52 13.26 11.87
C VAL A 188 -6.63 12.05 12.15
N ASP A 189 -6.65 11.07 11.25
CA ASP A 189 -5.73 9.94 11.30
C ASP A 189 -4.35 10.35 10.76
N LYS A 190 -3.42 10.57 11.70
CA LYS A 190 -2.03 10.97 11.39
C LYS A 190 -1.11 9.77 11.13
N THR A 191 -1.60 8.55 11.26
CA THR A 191 -0.81 7.33 11.01
C THR A 191 -0.78 6.94 9.53
N ARG A 192 -1.64 7.55 8.71
CA ARG A 192 -1.76 7.33 7.27
C ARG A 192 -1.61 8.61 6.49
N SER A 193 -1.08 8.50 5.29
CA SER A 193 -0.95 9.62 4.36
C SER A 193 -2.01 9.55 3.27
N TYR A 194 -2.69 10.67 3.07
CA TYR A 194 -3.59 10.90 1.95
C TYR A 194 -3.13 12.13 1.18
N SER A 195 -3.43 12.15 -0.11
CA SER A 195 -3.08 13.29 -0.97
C SER A 195 -4.15 13.54 -2.03
N GLU A 196 -4.03 14.70 -2.64
CA GLU A 196 -4.80 15.17 -3.78
C GLU A 196 -3.88 15.38 -4.98
#